data_9f86c2b4f422e6ceda7295c464b5ebed
#
_entry.id   9f86c2b4f422e6ceda7295c464b5ebed
#
_cell.length_a   1.000
_cell.length_b   1.000
_cell.length_c   1.000
_cell.angle_alpha   90.00
_cell.angle_beta   90.00
_cell.angle_gamma   90.00
#
_symmetry.space_group_name_H-M   'P 1'
#
loop_
_entity.id
_entity.type
_entity.pdbx_description
1 polymer ?
#
loop_
_entity_poly.entity_id
_entity_poly.type
_entity_poly.pdbx_seq_one_letter_code
_entity_poly.pdbx_strand_id
1 'polypeptide(L)'
;MIGFYSYTVILTYLGLASAALGMMLTFNGFARYALFCLAFSGLCDMFDGKVARTKANRTEDEKRFGIQIDSLCDVVCFGAFPMILCYSMGMRGIAGICILVFYLTAGVIRLAFFNVMEERRQDETDEARKYYQGLPITSISIILPLFCTLRPLLGHRFLSELHICILTVGLLFIINFQLKKP
;
A
#
# COMPACT_ATOMS: atom_id res chain seq x y z
N MET A 1 -15.65 -21.42 -11.51
CA MET A 1 -14.51 -20.47 -11.45
C MET A 1 -14.12 -20.34 -9.99
N ILE A 2 -12.82 -20.24 -9.68
CA ILE A 2 -12.35 -20.06 -8.30
C ILE A 2 -12.46 -18.58 -7.94
N GLY A 3 -13.05 -18.24 -6.78
CA GLY A 3 -13.18 -16.88 -6.26
C GLY A 3 -14.61 -16.36 -6.24
N PHE A 4 -14.77 -15.23 -5.53
CA PHE A 4 -16.04 -14.50 -5.45
C PHE A 4 -15.97 -13.26 -6.34
N TYR A 5 -16.74 -13.25 -7.41
CA TYR A 5 -16.76 -12.18 -8.42
C TYR A 5 -17.92 -11.24 -8.14
N SER A 6 -17.66 -10.16 -7.42
CA SER A 6 -18.65 -9.12 -7.21
C SER A 6 -18.07 -7.75 -7.60
N TYR A 7 -18.95 -6.78 -7.87
CA TYR A 7 -18.51 -5.41 -8.19
C TYR A 7 -17.68 -4.77 -7.08
N THR A 8 -17.75 -5.32 -5.86
CA THR A 8 -17.05 -4.79 -4.68
C THR A 8 -15.53 -4.95 -4.75
N VAL A 9 -15.00 -5.90 -5.54
CA VAL A 9 -13.56 -6.14 -5.73
C VAL A 9 -13.01 -5.56 -7.03
N ILE A 10 -13.84 -4.93 -7.86
CA ILE A 10 -13.41 -4.38 -9.15
C ILE A 10 -12.36 -3.29 -8.94
N LEU A 11 -12.56 -2.42 -7.95
CA LEU A 11 -11.67 -1.30 -7.67
C LEU A 11 -10.29 -1.81 -7.19
N THR A 12 -10.27 -2.84 -6.34
CA THR A 12 -9.05 -3.52 -5.88
C THR A 12 -8.26 -4.09 -7.07
N TYR A 13 -8.96 -4.74 -8.03
CA TYR A 13 -8.32 -5.26 -9.25
C TYR A 13 -7.82 -4.14 -10.19
N LEU A 14 -8.53 -3.01 -10.30
CA LEU A 14 -8.06 -1.85 -11.06
C LEU A 14 -6.80 -1.25 -10.44
N GLY A 15 -6.75 -1.15 -9.10
CA GLY A 15 -5.57 -0.73 -8.35
C GLY A 15 -4.38 -1.67 -8.62
N LEU A 16 -4.60 -2.98 -8.54
CA LEU A 16 -3.58 -3.99 -8.83
C LEU A 16 -3.10 -3.92 -10.29
N ALA A 17 -4.01 -3.79 -11.25
CA ALA A 17 -3.65 -3.64 -12.67
C ALA A 17 -2.81 -2.36 -12.91
N SER A 18 -3.17 -1.26 -12.27
CA SER A 18 -2.39 -0.03 -12.30
C SER A 18 -1.00 -0.20 -11.71
N ALA A 19 -0.88 -0.89 -10.57
CA ALA A 19 0.42 -1.18 -9.96
C ALA A 19 1.29 -2.07 -10.87
N ALA A 20 0.72 -3.11 -11.47
CA ALA A 20 1.41 -3.96 -12.42
C ALA A 20 1.93 -3.18 -13.63
N LEU A 21 1.07 -2.33 -14.22
CA LEU A 21 1.47 -1.43 -15.30
C LEU A 21 2.59 -0.47 -14.85
N GLY A 22 2.47 0.10 -13.65
CA GLY A 22 3.49 0.98 -13.07
C GLY A 22 4.83 0.30 -12.88
N MET A 23 4.87 -0.97 -12.46
CA MET A 23 6.10 -1.75 -12.38
C MET A 23 6.73 -1.94 -13.76
N MET A 24 5.94 -2.28 -14.79
CA MET A 24 6.43 -2.40 -16.18
C MET A 24 6.99 -1.07 -16.70
N LEU A 25 6.31 0.05 -16.42
CA LEU A 25 6.79 1.38 -16.77
C LEU A 25 8.10 1.74 -16.05
N THR A 26 8.27 1.27 -14.80
CA THR A 26 9.50 1.46 -14.04
C THR A 26 10.69 0.77 -14.71
N PHE A 27 10.52 -0.48 -15.17
CA PHE A 27 11.57 -1.22 -15.89
C PHE A 27 11.94 -0.56 -17.22
N ASN A 28 10.99 0.12 -17.88
CA ASN A 28 11.22 0.87 -19.11
C ASN A 28 11.76 2.30 -18.88
N GLY A 29 12.05 2.69 -17.62
CA GLY A 29 12.62 4.01 -17.29
C GLY A 29 11.59 5.14 -17.20
N PHE A 30 10.29 4.85 -17.31
CA PHE A 30 9.20 5.83 -17.25
C PHE A 30 8.73 6.10 -15.80
N ALA A 31 9.67 6.45 -14.90
CA ALA A 31 9.41 6.62 -13.47
C ALA A 31 8.29 7.63 -13.14
N ARG A 32 8.12 8.70 -13.94
CA ARG A 32 7.03 9.67 -13.73
C ARG A 32 5.65 9.03 -13.90
N TYR A 33 5.46 8.27 -14.98
CA TYR A 33 4.19 7.56 -15.22
C TYR A 33 3.97 6.44 -14.19
N ALA A 34 5.03 5.78 -13.74
CA ALA A 34 4.96 4.83 -12.65
C ALA A 34 4.46 5.47 -11.34
N LEU A 35 4.92 6.68 -10.99
CA LEU A 35 4.40 7.43 -9.84
C LEU A 35 2.90 7.77 -9.97
N PHE A 36 2.42 8.10 -11.16
CA PHE A 36 0.97 8.27 -11.39
C PHE A 36 0.20 6.98 -11.19
N CYS A 37 0.72 5.84 -11.66
CA CYS A 37 0.12 4.53 -11.42
C CYS A 37 0.05 4.21 -9.93
N LEU A 38 1.09 4.54 -9.15
CA LEU A 38 1.12 4.36 -7.70
C LEU A 38 0.04 5.21 -7.01
N ALA A 39 -0.05 6.49 -7.36
CA ALA A 39 -1.06 7.39 -6.82
C ALA A 39 -2.48 6.93 -7.18
N PHE A 40 -2.70 6.45 -8.42
CA PHE A 40 -3.98 5.91 -8.85
C PHE A 40 -4.36 4.62 -8.10
N SER A 41 -3.40 3.70 -7.86
CA SER A 41 -3.63 2.53 -7.01
C SER A 41 -4.09 2.93 -5.61
N GLY A 42 -3.47 3.94 -5.00
CA GLY A 42 -3.87 4.46 -3.70
C GLY A 42 -5.27 5.09 -3.70
N LEU A 43 -5.67 5.73 -4.80
CA LEU A 43 -7.05 6.23 -4.95
C LEU A 43 -8.04 5.07 -5.04
N CYS A 44 -7.75 4.03 -5.80
CA CYS A 44 -8.58 2.83 -5.90
C CYS A 44 -8.82 2.21 -4.52
N ASP A 45 -7.75 2.00 -3.74
CA ASP A 45 -7.80 1.47 -2.38
C ASP A 45 -8.64 2.36 -1.43
N MET A 46 -8.48 3.67 -1.50
CA MET A 46 -9.25 4.58 -0.65
C MET A 46 -10.77 4.47 -0.88
N PHE A 47 -11.20 4.08 -2.07
CA PHE A 47 -12.61 4.00 -2.43
C PHE A 47 -13.18 2.59 -2.39
N ASP A 48 -12.38 1.52 -2.49
CA ASP A 48 -12.89 0.14 -2.56
C ASP A 48 -13.62 -0.29 -1.28
N GLY A 49 -13.13 0.07 -0.11
CA GLY A 49 -13.81 -0.15 1.16
C GLY A 49 -15.19 0.56 1.25
N LYS A 50 -15.34 1.74 0.60
CA LYS A 50 -16.64 2.43 0.51
C LYS A 50 -17.57 1.67 -0.43
N VAL A 51 -17.07 1.25 -1.59
CA VAL A 51 -17.83 0.46 -2.58
C VAL A 51 -18.22 -0.90 -1.97
N ALA A 52 -17.33 -1.55 -1.25
CA ALA A 52 -17.61 -2.81 -0.58
C ALA A 52 -18.80 -2.74 0.39
N ARG A 53 -18.98 -1.61 1.08
CA ARG A 53 -20.10 -1.39 2.03
C ARG A 53 -21.45 -1.15 1.35
N THR A 54 -21.51 -0.87 0.05
CA THR A 54 -22.78 -0.66 -0.67
C THR A 54 -23.54 -1.97 -0.90
N LYS A 55 -22.87 -3.13 -0.81
CA LYS A 55 -23.50 -4.44 -0.95
C LYS A 55 -24.03 -4.94 0.41
N ALA A 56 -25.32 -4.78 0.67
CA ALA A 56 -25.96 -5.14 1.93
C ALA A 56 -25.96 -6.65 2.21
N ASN A 57 -26.12 -7.50 1.17
CA ASN A 57 -26.27 -8.96 1.31
C ASN A 57 -24.96 -9.67 0.92
N ARG A 58 -23.89 -9.48 1.70
CA ARG A 58 -22.63 -10.23 1.54
C ARG A 58 -22.65 -11.46 2.43
N THR A 59 -22.29 -12.62 1.87
CA THR A 59 -22.02 -13.82 2.68
C THR A 59 -20.76 -13.63 3.51
N GLU A 60 -20.60 -14.40 4.59
CA GLU A 60 -19.37 -14.36 5.41
C GLU A 60 -18.13 -14.72 4.58
N ASP A 61 -18.24 -15.70 3.67
CA ASP A 61 -17.14 -16.09 2.78
C ASP A 61 -16.78 -14.95 1.81
N GLU A 62 -17.76 -14.20 1.27
CA GLU A 62 -17.49 -13.01 0.44
C GLU A 62 -16.78 -11.89 1.22
N LYS A 63 -17.13 -11.70 2.50
CA LYS A 63 -16.47 -10.70 3.37
C LYS A 63 -15.02 -11.11 3.63
N ARG A 64 -14.79 -12.36 4.06
CA ARG A 64 -13.44 -12.89 4.32
C ARG A 64 -12.57 -12.87 3.08
N PHE A 65 -13.11 -13.29 1.93
CA PHE A 65 -12.40 -13.23 0.65
C PHE A 65 -12.00 -11.79 0.31
N GLY A 66 -12.94 -10.82 0.49
CA GLY A 66 -12.67 -9.41 0.25
C GLY A 66 -11.50 -8.88 1.06
N ILE A 67 -11.42 -9.20 2.36
CA ILE A 67 -10.31 -8.78 3.25
C ILE A 67 -8.98 -9.39 2.78
N GLN A 68 -8.98 -10.67 2.43
CA GLN A 68 -7.76 -11.36 2.01
C GLN A 68 -7.24 -10.83 0.66
N ILE A 69 -8.12 -10.67 -0.33
CA ILE A 69 -7.72 -10.19 -1.65
C ILE A 69 -7.20 -8.73 -1.60
N ASP A 70 -7.84 -7.90 -0.78
CA ASP A 70 -7.44 -6.52 -0.53
C ASP A 70 -6.00 -6.48 0.02
N SER A 71 -5.73 -7.21 1.10
CA SER A 71 -4.40 -7.27 1.69
C SER A 71 -3.32 -7.86 0.77
N LEU A 72 -3.66 -8.85 -0.05
CA LEU A 72 -2.73 -9.40 -1.04
C LEU A 72 -2.42 -8.37 -2.14
N CYS A 73 -3.42 -7.64 -2.60
CA CYS A 73 -3.22 -6.54 -3.55
C CYS A 73 -2.38 -5.41 -2.94
N ASP A 74 -2.60 -5.08 -1.68
CA ASP A 74 -1.85 -4.04 -0.95
C ASP A 74 -0.36 -4.37 -0.85
N VAL A 75 0.00 -5.64 -0.58
CA VAL A 75 1.41 -6.08 -0.60
C VAL A 75 2.05 -5.78 -1.95
N VAL A 76 1.34 -6.01 -3.04
CA VAL A 76 1.86 -5.75 -4.40
C VAL A 76 1.90 -4.26 -4.69
N CYS A 77 0.77 -3.54 -4.46
CA CYS A 77 0.59 -2.14 -4.82
C CYS A 77 1.46 -1.19 -3.97
N PHE A 78 1.56 -1.44 -2.66
CA PHE A 78 2.19 -0.52 -1.70
C PHE A 78 3.41 -1.10 -1.00
N GLY A 79 3.69 -2.41 -1.19
CA GLY A 79 4.91 -3.06 -0.75
C GLY A 79 5.91 -3.22 -1.89
N ALA A 80 5.62 -4.14 -2.82
CA ALA A 80 6.55 -4.51 -3.89
C ALA A 80 6.77 -3.40 -4.93
N PHE A 81 5.72 -2.73 -5.37
CA PHE A 81 5.81 -1.69 -6.40
C PHE A 81 6.67 -0.49 -5.95
N PRO A 82 6.46 0.15 -4.78
CA PRO A 82 7.35 1.22 -4.30
C PRO A 82 8.79 0.75 -4.11
N MET A 83 9.02 -0.48 -3.65
CA MET A 83 10.35 -1.08 -3.54
C MET A 83 11.07 -1.10 -4.90
N ILE A 84 10.40 -1.63 -5.95
CA ILE A 84 10.94 -1.70 -7.32
C ILE A 84 11.21 -0.28 -7.85
N LEU A 85 10.31 0.66 -7.63
CA LEU A 85 10.42 2.03 -8.07
C LEU A 85 11.62 2.74 -7.42
N CYS A 86 11.79 2.62 -6.09
CA CYS A 86 12.93 3.20 -5.37
C CYS A 86 14.26 2.55 -5.78
N TYR A 87 14.27 1.24 -6.01
CA TYR A 87 15.45 0.55 -6.54
C TYR A 87 15.85 1.11 -7.92
N SER A 88 14.88 1.33 -8.80
CA SER A 88 15.12 1.92 -10.12
C SER A 88 15.62 3.37 -10.05
N MET A 89 15.22 4.12 -9.02
CA MET A 89 15.65 5.50 -8.76
C MET A 89 17.08 5.61 -8.22
N GLY A 90 17.73 4.48 -7.87
CA GLY A 90 19.14 4.44 -7.49
C GLY A 90 19.43 3.81 -6.12
N MET A 91 18.46 3.29 -5.37
CA MET A 91 18.70 2.57 -4.11
C MET A 91 19.27 1.16 -4.36
N ARG A 92 20.41 1.07 -5.07
CA ARG A 92 21.03 -0.19 -5.53
C ARG A 92 22.20 -0.67 -4.67
N GLY A 93 22.73 0.19 -3.79
CA GLY A 93 23.78 -0.17 -2.85
C GLY A 93 23.29 -1.11 -1.75
N ILE A 94 24.18 -1.76 -1.02
CA ILE A 94 23.86 -2.70 0.07
C ILE A 94 22.90 -2.06 1.07
N ALA A 95 23.18 -0.83 1.52
CA ALA A 95 22.29 -0.10 2.43
C ALA A 95 20.88 0.12 1.84
N GLY A 96 20.79 0.53 0.56
CA GLY A 96 19.53 0.71 -0.14
C GLY A 96 18.72 -0.59 -0.22
N ILE A 97 19.37 -1.69 -0.59
CA ILE A 97 18.73 -3.01 -0.66
C ILE A 97 18.21 -3.44 0.72
N CYS A 98 19.02 -3.30 1.78
CA CYS A 98 18.61 -3.63 3.14
C CYS A 98 17.39 -2.80 3.58
N ILE A 99 17.37 -1.49 3.29
CA ILE A 99 16.24 -0.61 3.61
C ILE A 99 14.98 -1.03 2.83
N LEU A 100 15.11 -1.37 1.55
CA LEU A 100 13.98 -1.78 0.71
C LEU A 100 13.40 -3.12 1.16
N VAL A 101 14.24 -4.10 1.52
CA VAL A 101 13.80 -5.39 2.08
C VAL A 101 13.12 -5.18 3.44
N PHE A 102 13.70 -4.35 4.31
CA PHE A 102 13.09 -3.99 5.59
C PHE A 102 11.71 -3.33 5.38
N TYR A 103 11.60 -2.35 4.48
CA TYR A 103 10.35 -1.67 4.16
C TYR A 103 9.25 -2.65 3.72
N LEU A 104 9.58 -3.55 2.77
CA LEU A 104 8.62 -4.56 2.29
C LEU A 104 8.19 -5.49 3.43
N THR A 105 9.15 -6.00 4.22
CA THR A 105 8.87 -6.90 5.35
C THR A 105 8.00 -6.22 6.40
N ALA A 106 8.30 -4.96 6.73
CA ALA A 106 7.52 -4.15 7.66
C ALA A 106 6.06 -3.97 7.19
N GLY A 107 5.87 -3.72 5.89
CA GLY A 107 4.54 -3.63 5.28
C GLY A 107 3.76 -4.93 5.37
N VAL A 108 4.39 -6.07 5.08
CA VAL A 108 3.76 -7.41 5.19
C VAL A 108 3.38 -7.73 6.64
N ILE A 109 4.29 -7.50 7.61
CA ILE A 109 4.00 -7.72 9.04
C ILE A 109 2.80 -6.87 9.47
N ARG A 110 2.76 -5.62 9.04
CA ARG A 110 1.65 -4.71 9.32
C ARG A 110 0.33 -5.26 8.81
N LEU A 111 0.26 -5.64 7.53
CA LEU A 111 -0.98 -6.15 6.91
C LEU A 111 -1.45 -7.44 7.59
N ALA A 112 -0.54 -8.37 7.86
CA ALA A 112 -0.86 -9.60 8.58
C ALA A 112 -1.43 -9.32 9.98
N PHE A 113 -0.81 -8.40 10.74
CA PHE A 113 -1.32 -7.99 12.04
C PHE A 113 -2.73 -7.39 11.95
N PHE A 114 -2.95 -6.51 10.96
CA PHE A 114 -4.25 -5.87 10.76
C PHE A 114 -5.34 -6.87 10.39
N ASN A 115 -5.04 -7.88 9.57
CA ASN A 115 -6.01 -8.92 9.20
C ASN A 115 -6.47 -9.70 10.43
N VAL A 116 -5.53 -10.13 11.28
CA VAL A 116 -5.86 -10.83 12.52
C VAL A 116 -6.72 -9.96 13.45
N MET A 117 -6.38 -8.68 13.58
CA MET A 117 -7.15 -7.75 14.42
C MET A 117 -8.52 -7.43 13.83
N GLU A 118 -8.68 -7.43 12.51
CA GLU A 118 -9.96 -7.21 11.85
C GLU A 118 -10.87 -8.44 11.99
N GLU A 119 -10.34 -9.65 11.83
CA GLU A 119 -11.08 -10.89 12.05
C GLU A 119 -11.62 -10.95 13.49
N ARG A 120 -10.76 -10.73 14.51
CA ARG A 120 -11.20 -10.68 15.91
C ARG A 120 -12.28 -9.65 16.18
N ARG A 121 -12.16 -8.47 15.57
CA ARG A 121 -13.16 -7.42 15.73
C ARG A 121 -14.52 -7.82 15.14
N GLN A 122 -14.53 -8.47 13.97
CA GLN A 122 -15.77 -8.93 13.33
C GLN A 122 -16.47 -10.01 14.14
N ASP A 123 -15.71 -10.83 14.89
CA ASP A 123 -16.28 -11.83 15.80
C ASP A 123 -16.92 -11.19 17.07
N GLU A 124 -16.46 -9.99 17.46
CA GLU A 124 -16.88 -9.33 18.70
C GLU A 124 -17.93 -8.23 18.47
N THR A 125 -17.85 -7.43 17.40
CA THR A 125 -18.73 -6.27 17.16
C THR A 125 -18.85 -5.90 15.68
N ASP A 126 -20.04 -5.39 15.28
CA ASP A 126 -20.29 -4.81 13.96
C ASP A 126 -19.86 -3.33 13.84
N GLU A 127 -19.36 -2.72 14.91
CA GLU A 127 -18.98 -1.30 14.90
C GLU A 127 -17.69 -1.03 14.13
N ALA A 128 -17.64 0.07 13.38
CA ALA A 128 -16.44 0.51 12.66
C ALA A 128 -15.33 0.98 13.62
N ARG A 129 -14.05 0.69 13.30
CA ARG A 129 -12.90 1.16 14.08
C ARG A 129 -12.86 2.67 14.20
N LYS A 130 -12.68 3.18 15.42
CA LYS A 130 -12.56 4.62 15.74
C LYS A 130 -11.12 5.15 15.62
N TYR A 131 -10.11 4.28 15.63
CA TYR A 131 -8.70 4.64 15.61
C TYR A 131 -7.92 3.84 14.57
N TYR A 132 -6.95 4.49 13.91
CA TYR A 132 -5.90 3.80 13.15
C TYR A 132 -4.75 3.46 14.10
N GLN A 133 -4.20 2.25 13.98
CA GLN A 133 -2.98 1.84 14.67
C GLN A 133 -1.83 1.91 13.66
N GLY A 134 -0.88 2.82 13.86
CA GLY A 134 0.26 3.05 12.98
C GLY A 134 -0.08 3.67 11.63
N LEU A 135 0.93 3.87 10.77
CA LEU A 135 0.78 4.47 9.45
C LEU A 135 0.13 3.48 8.46
N PRO A 136 -0.97 3.80 7.74
CA PRO A 136 -1.52 2.93 6.69
C PRO A 136 -0.49 2.61 5.61
N ILE A 137 -0.44 1.37 5.10
CA ILE A 137 0.51 0.99 4.05
C ILE A 137 0.27 1.78 2.76
N THR A 138 -0.97 2.11 2.48
CA THR A 138 -1.42 2.91 1.33
C THR A 138 -0.89 4.34 1.33
N SER A 139 -0.44 4.86 2.51
CA SER A 139 0.14 6.21 2.62
C SER A 139 1.35 6.42 1.71
N ILE A 140 2.09 5.37 1.34
CA ILE A 140 3.21 5.47 0.41
C ILE A 140 2.80 5.97 -0.97
N SER A 141 1.54 5.71 -1.39
CA SER A 141 1.00 6.18 -2.65
C SER A 141 0.87 7.71 -2.74
N ILE A 142 0.93 8.39 -1.60
CA ILE A 142 0.95 9.85 -1.50
C ILE A 142 2.37 10.33 -1.17
N ILE A 143 3.01 9.70 -0.17
CA ILE A 143 4.33 10.12 0.32
C ILE A 143 5.38 10.06 -0.79
N LEU A 144 5.48 8.95 -1.52
CA LEU A 144 6.53 8.78 -2.53
C LEU A 144 6.37 9.70 -3.74
N PRO A 145 5.19 9.85 -4.37
CA PRO A 145 5.00 10.84 -5.43
C PRO A 145 5.29 12.26 -4.97
N LEU A 146 4.79 12.66 -3.78
CA LEU A 146 5.04 13.99 -3.22
C LEU A 146 6.54 14.22 -2.95
N PHE A 147 7.24 13.24 -2.36
CA PHE A 147 8.67 13.29 -2.15
C PHE A 147 9.44 13.46 -3.47
N CYS A 148 9.03 12.76 -4.52
CA CYS A 148 9.67 12.85 -5.83
C CYS A 148 9.49 14.23 -6.50
N THR A 149 8.47 15.03 -6.15
CA THR A 149 8.36 16.42 -6.62
C THR A 149 9.46 17.32 -6.08
N LEU A 150 10.06 16.96 -4.92
CA LEU A 150 11.18 17.69 -4.30
C LEU A 150 12.53 17.40 -4.97
N ARG A 151 12.58 16.46 -5.92
CA ARG A 151 13.83 16.08 -6.61
C ARG A 151 14.63 17.27 -7.17
N PRO A 152 14.00 18.29 -7.83
CA PRO A 152 14.73 19.45 -8.34
C PRO A 152 15.39 20.29 -7.23
N LEU A 153 14.77 20.36 -6.05
CA LEU A 153 15.26 21.11 -4.88
C LEU A 153 16.40 20.37 -4.18
N LEU A 154 16.31 19.05 -4.07
CA LEU A 154 17.28 18.20 -3.36
C LEU A 154 18.55 17.93 -4.17
N GLY A 155 18.48 18.01 -5.51
CA GLY A 155 19.63 17.80 -6.39
C GLY A 155 20.38 16.50 -6.07
N HIS A 156 21.68 16.59 -5.77
CA HIS A 156 22.53 15.43 -5.44
C HIS A 156 22.17 14.75 -4.10
N ARG A 157 21.49 15.41 -3.19
CA ARG A 157 21.05 14.83 -1.90
C ARG A 157 19.79 13.96 -2.03
N PHE A 158 19.09 14.02 -3.16
CA PHE A 158 17.82 13.30 -3.37
C PHE A 158 17.90 11.82 -2.98
N LEU A 159 18.97 11.13 -3.38
CA LEU A 159 19.12 9.70 -3.10
C LEU A 159 19.30 9.42 -1.59
N SER A 160 20.09 10.22 -0.89
CA SER A 160 20.30 10.07 0.56
C SER A 160 18.99 10.33 1.33
N GLU A 161 18.26 11.37 0.96
CA GLU A 161 16.97 11.70 1.57
C GLU A 161 15.90 10.65 1.24
N LEU A 162 15.95 10.02 0.06
CA LEU A 162 15.07 8.91 -0.30
C LEU A 162 15.31 7.70 0.60
N HIS A 163 16.57 7.37 0.95
CA HIS A 163 16.88 6.30 1.90
C HIS A 163 16.26 6.58 3.27
N ILE A 164 16.39 7.82 3.76
CA ILE A 164 15.84 8.23 5.05
C ILE A 164 14.30 8.17 4.99
N CYS A 165 13.69 8.67 3.94
CA CYS A 165 12.23 8.66 3.75
C CYS A 165 11.68 7.22 3.81
N ILE A 166 12.22 6.30 3.02
CA ILE A 166 11.73 4.90 2.94
C ILE A 166 11.99 4.16 4.26
N LEU A 167 13.15 4.38 4.89
CA LEU A 167 13.44 3.81 6.22
C LEU A 167 12.42 4.29 7.26
N THR A 168 12.15 5.60 7.28
CA THR A 168 11.18 6.20 8.21
C THR A 168 9.78 5.64 8.00
N VAL A 169 9.33 5.51 6.75
CA VAL A 169 8.02 4.91 6.43
C VAL A 169 7.95 3.46 6.90
N GLY A 170 9.00 2.66 6.64
CA GLY A 170 9.09 1.27 7.10
C GLY A 170 9.03 1.15 8.63
N LEU A 171 9.72 2.04 9.36
CA LEU A 171 9.63 2.10 10.83
C LEU A 171 8.22 2.47 11.30
N LEU A 172 7.57 3.45 10.66
CA LEU A 172 6.21 3.88 11.00
C LEU A 172 5.15 2.80 10.72
N PHE A 173 5.43 1.82 9.86
CA PHE A 173 4.57 0.66 9.67
C PHE A 173 4.53 -0.26 10.89
N ILE A 174 5.65 -0.39 11.63
CA ILE A 174 5.78 -1.30 12.78
C ILE A 174 5.46 -0.60 14.10
N ILE A 175 5.71 0.72 14.20
CA ILE A 175 5.49 1.47 15.45
C ILE A 175 3.99 1.55 15.73
N ASN A 176 3.61 1.12 16.94
CA ASN A 176 2.22 1.17 17.40
C ASN A 176 1.91 2.56 17.98
N PHE A 177 1.33 3.43 17.16
CA PHE A 177 0.74 4.71 17.61
C PHE A 177 -0.72 4.79 17.15
N GLN A 178 -1.56 5.45 17.94
CA GLN A 178 -2.97 5.58 17.66
C GLN A 178 -3.26 6.93 16.99
N LEU A 179 -3.83 6.88 15.78
CA LEU A 179 -4.37 8.04 15.09
C LEU A 179 -5.89 8.00 15.13
N LYS A 180 -6.52 9.08 15.62
CA LYS A 180 -7.98 9.21 15.58
C LYS A 180 -8.42 9.35 14.12
N LYS A 181 -9.42 8.56 13.70
CA LYS A 181 -10.03 8.74 12.38
C LYS A 181 -10.67 10.12 12.28
N PRO A 182 -10.46 10.86 11.17
CA PRO A 182 -11.16 12.11 10.92
C PRO A 182 -12.67 11.92 10.75
#